data_7813391e6a45be5476ff437aa76fa41e
#
_entry.id   7813391e6a45be5476ff437aa76fa41e
#
_cell.length_a   1.000
_cell.length_b   1.000
_cell.length_c   1.000
_cell.angle_alpha   90.00
_cell.angle_beta   90.00
_cell.angle_gamma   90.00
#
_symmetry.space_group_name_H-M   'P 1'
#
loop_
_entity.id
_entity.type
_entity.pdbx_description
1 polymer ?
#
loop_
_entity_poly.entity_id
_entity_poly.type
_entity_poly.pdbx_seq_one_letter_code
_entity_poly.pdbx_strand_id
1 'polypeptide(L)'
;MAGSSLLTLLDDIATLLDDISMMGKLAAKKTAGVLGDDLSLNAQQVSGVRANRELPVVWSVAKGSMLNKVILVPLALLISAFIPWAVTPLLMIGGAYLCFEGVEKVVHTLHERKHKVSDEARQQRLDAIAQQDPGVYEKDKIKGAIRTDFILSAEIVAITLGIVADAPLLNQVLILSGIAVLVTVGVYGLVGVIVKLDDMGYWLVEKRSALARGLGKALLVIAPWLMKILSVVGTLAMFLVGGGIAVSYTHLRA
;
A
#
# COMPACT_ATOMS: atom_id res chain seq x y z
N MET A 1 48.38 14.92 9.71
CA MET A 1 47.64 14.61 8.52
C MET A 1 46.51 13.56 8.69
N ALA A 2 46.59 12.60 9.61
CA ALA A 2 45.53 11.60 9.85
C ALA A 2 44.23 12.18 10.48
N GLY A 3 44.34 13.23 11.31
CA GLY A 3 43.18 13.84 11.97
C GLY A 3 42.28 14.64 11.04
N SER A 4 42.83 15.31 10.02
CA SER A 4 42.03 16.02 9.02
C SER A 4 41.25 15.05 8.14
N SER A 5 41.80 13.90 7.79
CA SER A 5 41.14 12.86 7.01
C SER A 5 39.96 12.22 7.75
N LEU A 6 40.06 12.05 9.06
CA LEU A 6 38.96 11.51 9.87
C LEU A 6 37.80 12.49 10.02
N LEU A 7 38.10 13.78 10.23
CA LEU A 7 37.08 14.83 10.31
C LEU A 7 36.37 15.05 8.97
N THR A 8 37.12 15.02 7.86
CA THR A 8 36.53 15.08 6.50
C THR A 8 35.60 13.89 6.26
N LEU A 9 36.02 12.68 6.66
CA LEU A 9 35.19 11.48 6.53
C LEU A 9 33.90 11.57 7.37
N LEU A 10 33.98 12.11 8.58
CA LEU A 10 32.81 12.32 9.45
C LEU A 10 31.85 13.37 8.86
N ASP A 11 32.38 14.43 8.27
CA ASP A 11 31.60 15.47 7.62
C ASP A 11 30.90 14.94 6.35
N ASP A 12 31.61 14.15 5.54
CA ASP A 12 31.05 13.46 4.37
C ASP A 12 29.92 12.48 4.77
N ILE A 13 30.08 11.74 5.87
CA ILE A 13 29.05 10.85 6.39
C ILE A 13 27.83 11.65 6.90
N ALA A 14 28.05 12.76 7.60
CA ALA A 14 26.97 13.60 8.10
C ALA A 14 26.16 14.18 6.93
N THR A 15 26.82 14.71 5.90
CA THR A 15 26.19 15.24 4.69
C THR A 15 25.38 14.15 3.97
N LEU A 16 25.94 12.95 3.82
CA LEU A 16 25.24 11.80 3.21
C LEU A 16 23.97 11.44 3.99
N LEU A 17 24.02 11.43 5.31
CA LEU A 17 22.88 11.13 6.17
C LEU A 17 21.79 12.21 6.07
N ASP A 18 22.17 13.47 5.97
CA ASP A 18 21.24 14.60 5.79
C ASP A 18 20.53 14.50 4.43
N ASP A 19 21.24 14.22 3.36
CA ASP A 19 20.69 14.02 2.03
C ASP A 19 19.70 12.84 1.99
N ILE A 20 20.08 11.71 2.56
CA ILE A 20 19.21 10.53 2.66
C ILE A 20 17.95 10.86 3.48
N SER A 21 18.08 11.58 4.59
CA SER A 21 16.97 11.99 5.45
C SER A 21 16.00 12.91 4.71
N MET A 22 16.51 13.89 3.97
CA MET A 22 15.68 14.84 3.22
C MET A 22 14.95 14.17 2.06
N MET A 23 15.65 13.41 1.24
CA MET A 23 15.05 12.67 0.12
C MET A 23 14.09 11.57 0.62
N GLY A 24 14.45 10.87 1.68
CA GLY A 24 13.60 9.86 2.31
C GLY A 24 12.29 10.44 2.86
N LYS A 25 12.33 11.62 3.49
CA LYS A 25 11.11 12.34 3.94
C LYS A 25 10.23 12.76 2.76
N LEU A 26 10.84 13.23 1.67
CA LEU A 26 10.10 13.61 0.46
C LEU A 26 9.45 12.38 -0.19
N ALA A 27 10.18 11.27 -0.32
CA ALA A 27 9.68 10.01 -0.82
C ALA A 27 8.53 9.49 0.04
N ALA A 28 8.70 9.43 1.36
CA ALA A 28 7.66 9.01 2.30
C ALA A 28 6.42 9.91 2.23
N LYS A 29 6.58 11.23 2.08
CA LYS A 29 5.45 12.16 1.94
C LYS A 29 4.68 11.94 0.64
N LYS A 30 5.36 11.71 -0.48
CA LYS A 30 4.70 11.45 -1.76
C LYS A 30 4.04 10.07 -1.79
N THR A 31 4.70 9.04 -1.28
CA THR A 31 4.12 7.70 -1.19
C THR A 31 2.98 7.59 -0.18
N ALA A 32 2.95 8.44 0.87
CA ALA A 32 1.85 8.47 1.83
C ALA A 32 0.48 8.75 1.19
N GLY A 33 0.45 9.48 0.06
CA GLY A 33 -0.78 9.70 -0.72
C GLY A 33 -1.34 8.40 -1.32
N VAL A 34 -0.46 7.47 -1.71
CA VAL A 34 -0.82 6.17 -2.31
C VAL A 34 -1.14 5.12 -1.24
N LEU A 35 -0.53 5.23 -0.04
CA LEU A 35 -0.71 4.27 1.05
C LEU A 35 -2.16 4.09 1.50
N GLY A 36 -3.00 5.12 1.36
CA GLY A 36 -4.42 5.06 1.72
C GLY A 36 -5.19 4.04 0.88
N ASP A 37 -4.87 3.95 -0.41
CA ASP A 37 -5.47 2.97 -1.32
C ASP A 37 -4.89 1.57 -1.11
N ASP A 38 -3.58 1.44 -1.00
CA ASP A 38 -2.89 0.21 -0.61
C ASP A 38 -3.49 -0.41 0.63
N LEU A 39 -3.69 0.39 1.68
CA LEU A 39 -4.28 -0.06 2.94
C LEU A 39 -5.73 -0.52 2.74
N SER A 40 -6.52 0.24 2.00
CA SER A 40 -7.92 -0.08 1.72
C SER A 40 -8.06 -1.38 0.91
N LEU A 41 -7.31 -1.52 -0.18
CA LEU A 41 -7.34 -2.70 -1.04
C LEU A 41 -6.85 -3.95 -0.30
N ASN A 42 -5.72 -3.86 0.37
CA ASN A 42 -5.18 -4.98 1.14
C ASN A 42 -6.11 -5.40 2.29
N ALA A 43 -6.71 -4.44 3.02
CA ALA A 43 -7.68 -4.76 4.06
C ALA A 43 -8.93 -5.44 3.49
N GLN A 44 -9.46 -4.99 2.34
CA GLN A 44 -10.59 -5.62 1.67
C GLN A 44 -10.27 -7.03 1.16
N GLN A 45 -9.06 -7.25 0.62
CA GLN A 45 -8.66 -8.55 0.08
C GLN A 45 -8.47 -9.61 1.18
N VAL A 46 -8.00 -9.24 2.36
CA VAL A 46 -7.83 -10.18 3.48
C VAL A 46 -9.10 -10.34 4.32
N SER A 47 -10.07 -9.43 4.21
CA SER A 47 -11.35 -9.53 4.92
C SER A 47 -12.23 -10.65 4.36
N GLY A 48 -13.12 -11.22 5.21
CA GLY A 48 -14.03 -12.31 4.84
C GLY A 48 -13.38 -13.69 4.84
N VAL A 49 -12.19 -13.83 5.41
CA VAL A 49 -11.60 -15.09 5.84
C VAL A 49 -12.12 -15.41 7.26
N ARG A 50 -12.00 -16.65 7.72
CA ARG A 50 -12.38 -17.01 9.10
C ARG A 50 -11.59 -16.16 10.10
N ALA A 51 -12.21 -15.64 11.15
CA ALA A 51 -11.61 -14.73 12.13
C ALA A 51 -10.30 -15.26 12.75
N ASN A 52 -10.18 -16.58 12.96
CA ASN A 52 -8.95 -17.20 13.45
C ASN A 52 -7.84 -17.34 12.39
N ARG A 53 -8.13 -17.08 11.11
CA ARG A 53 -7.20 -17.19 9.97
C ARG A 53 -6.77 -15.84 9.39
N GLU A 54 -7.37 -14.73 9.80
CA GLU A 54 -7.11 -13.41 9.26
C GLU A 54 -5.64 -12.99 9.41
N LEU A 55 -5.07 -13.06 10.62
CA LEU A 55 -3.66 -12.71 10.83
C LEU A 55 -2.67 -13.62 10.08
N PRO A 56 -2.84 -14.96 10.03
CA PRO A 56 -2.03 -15.80 9.16
C PRO A 56 -2.10 -15.42 7.68
N VAL A 57 -3.28 -15.02 7.20
CA VAL A 57 -3.46 -14.53 5.81
C VAL A 57 -2.73 -13.21 5.61
N VAL A 58 -2.93 -12.21 6.48
CA VAL A 58 -2.20 -10.93 6.45
C VAL A 58 -0.69 -11.17 6.43
N TRP A 59 -0.18 -12.05 7.28
CA TRP A 59 1.23 -12.39 7.35
C TRP A 59 1.75 -13.04 6.06
N SER A 60 0.95 -13.92 5.45
CA SER A 60 1.30 -14.58 4.19
C SER A 60 1.35 -13.58 3.03
N VAL A 61 0.41 -12.64 2.98
CA VAL A 61 0.41 -11.56 1.99
C VAL A 61 1.57 -10.60 2.23
N ALA A 62 1.87 -10.22 3.48
CA ALA A 62 3.00 -9.37 3.83
C ALA A 62 4.35 -9.97 3.38
N LYS A 63 4.54 -11.29 3.54
CA LYS A 63 5.72 -11.99 3.02
C LYS A 63 5.79 -11.94 1.49
N GLY A 64 4.66 -12.14 0.81
CA GLY A 64 4.57 -12.02 -0.64
C GLY A 64 4.88 -10.61 -1.12
N SER A 65 4.35 -9.60 -0.44
CA SER A 65 4.64 -8.18 -0.69
C SER A 65 6.13 -7.85 -0.52
N MET A 66 6.74 -8.35 0.54
CA MET A 66 8.19 -8.17 0.73
C MET A 66 8.98 -8.82 -0.42
N LEU A 67 8.58 -10.02 -0.87
CA LEU A 67 9.22 -10.69 -2.00
C LEU A 67 9.04 -9.88 -3.30
N ASN A 68 7.85 -9.32 -3.55
CA ASN A 68 7.62 -8.42 -4.67
C ASN A 68 8.61 -7.26 -4.68
N LYS A 69 8.85 -6.62 -3.53
CA LYS A 69 9.77 -5.49 -3.39
C LYS A 69 11.24 -5.91 -3.54
N VAL A 70 11.59 -7.10 -3.05
CA VAL A 70 12.95 -7.68 -3.26
C VAL A 70 13.25 -7.89 -4.74
N ILE A 71 12.23 -8.11 -5.58
CA ILE A 71 12.37 -8.22 -7.04
C ILE A 71 12.33 -6.83 -7.69
N LEU A 72 11.37 -6.01 -7.30
CA LEU A 72 11.11 -4.72 -7.96
C LEU A 72 12.20 -3.68 -7.68
N VAL A 73 12.75 -3.62 -6.47
CA VAL A 73 13.78 -2.63 -6.11
C VAL A 73 15.06 -2.83 -6.93
N PRO A 74 15.68 -4.03 -7.01
CA PRO A 74 16.83 -4.23 -7.90
C PRO A 74 16.52 -3.97 -9.37
N LEU A 75 15.33 -4.37 -9.84
CA LEU A 75 14.92 -4.09 -11.22
C LEU A 75 14.84 -2.58 -11.50
N ALA A 76 14.26 -1.82 -10.59
CA ALA A 76 14.17 -0.37 -10.70
C ALA A 76 15.56 0.30 -10.68
N LEU A 77 16.47 -0.17 -9.82
CA LEU A 77 17.85 0.29 -9.76
C LEU A 77 18.63 -0.03 -11.06
N LEU A 78 18.42 -1.21 -11.63
CA LEU A 78 19.00 -1.55 -12.93
C LEU A 78 18.49 -0.63 -14.03
N ILE A 79 17.18 -0.33 -14.08
CA ILE A 79 16.60 0.61 -15.03
C ILE A 79 17.23 2.01 -14.83
N SER A 80 17.33 2.47 -13.59
CA SER A 80 17.96 3.78 -13.27
C SER A 80 19.42 3.84 -13.71
N ALA A 81 20.19 2.76 -13.54
CA ALA A 81 21.61 2.73 -13.85
C ALA A 81 21.89 2.59 -15.35
N PHE A 82 21.12 1.79 -16.09
CA PHE A 82 21.40 1.45 -17.48
C PHE A 82 20.52 2.20 -18.49
N ILE A 83 19.28 2.54 -18.09
CA ILE A 83 18.28 3.14 -18.98
C ILE A 83 17.54 4.28 -18.24
N PRO A 84 18.26 5.31 -17.75
CA PRO A 84 17.65 6.34 -16.88
C PRO A 84 16.48 7.08 -17.55
N TRP A 85 16.51 7.25 -18.87
CA TRP A 85 15.40 7.86 -19.60
C TRP A 85 14.08 7.06 -19.53
N ALA A 86 14.13 5.76 -19.23
CA ALA A 86 12.94 4.91 -19.11
C ALA A 86 12.15 5.17 -17.83
N VAL A 87 12.74 5.80 -16.82
CA VAL A 87 12.07 6.13 -15.55
C VAL A 87 10.87 7.04 -15.79
N THR A 88 11.03 8.09 -16.61
CA THR A 88 9.93 9.03 -16.92
C THR A 88 8.73 8.37 -17.62
N PRO A 89 8.90 7.60 -18.71
CA PRO A 89 7.79 6.86 -19.33
C PRO A 89 7.14 5.86 -18.37
N LEU A 90 7.92 5.17 -17.55
CA LEU A 90 7.38 4.23 -16.55
C LEU A 90 6.51 4.95 -15.51
N LEU A 91 6.96 6.11 -15.03
CA LEU A 91 6.16 6.95 -14.12
C LEU A 91 4.86 7.43 -14.77
N MET A 92 4.91 7.84 -16.05
CA MET A 92 3.71 8.26 -16.78
C MET A 92 2.72 7.09 -16.96
N ILE A 93 3.21 5.90 -17.27
CA ILE A 93 2.37 4.69 -17.38
C ILE A 93 1.76 4.34 -16.00
N GLY A 94 2.56 4.38 -14.93
CA GLY A 94 2.09 4.15 -13.56
C GLY A 94 1.01 5.17 -13.15
N GLY A 95 1.25 6.47 -13.40
CA GLY A 95 0.28 7.52 -13.13
C GLY A 95 -1.02 7.39 -13.93
N ALA A 96 -0.93 7.01 -15.22
CA ALA A 96 -2.10 6.75 -16.06
C ALA A 96 -2.87 5.52 -15.57
N TYR A 97 -2.16 4.46 -15.15
CA TYR A 97 -2.76 3.26 -14.59
C TYR A 97 -3.53 3.56 -13.30
N LEU A 98 -2.97 4.38 -12.39
CA LEU A 98 -3.66 4.86 -11.19
C LEU A 98 -4.96 5.60 -11.51
N CYS A 99 -4.91 6.53 -12.46
CA CYS A 99 -6.11 7.24 -12.87
C CYS A 99 -7.16 6.28 -13.44
N PHE A 100 -6.74 5.31 -14.24
CA PHE A 100 -7.63 4.27 -14.78
C PHE A 100 -8.28 3.44 -13.66
N GLU A 101 -7.50 2.94 -12.72
CA GLU A 101 -7.99 2.16 -11.58
C GLU A 101 -8.93 2.99 -10.68
N GLY A 102 -8.60 4.27 -10.45
CA GLY A 102 -9.47 5.20 -9.74
C GLY A 102 -10.83 5.37 -10.44
N VAL A 103 -10.85 5.51 -11.78
CA VAL A 103 -12.09 5.60 -12.57
C VAL A 103 -12.87 4.29 -12.51
N GLU A 104 -12.20 3.14 -12.69
CA GLU A 104 -12.82 1.81 -12.61
C GLU A 104 -13.52 1.61 -11.25
N LYS A 105 -12.86 1.97 -10.15
CA LYS A 105 -13.41 1.88 -8.79
C LYS A 105 -14.64 2.77 -8.61
N VAL A 106 -14.61 4.00 -9.13
CA VAL A 106 -15.76 4.91 -9.10
C VAL A 106 -16.93 4.37 -9.93
N VAL A 107 -16.66 3.93 -11.16
CA VAL A 107 -17.69 3.37 -12.06
C VAL A 107 -18.31 2.11 -11.45
N HIS A 108 -17.51 1.21 -10.90
CA HIS A 108 -17.99 0.00 -10.23
C HIS A 108 -18.90 0.34 -9.03
N THR A 109 -18.47 1.28 -8.20
CA THR A 109 -19.27 1.75 -7.05
C THR A 109 -20.61 2.40 -7.48
N LEU A 110 -20.60 3.17 -8.56
CA LEU A 110 -21.81 3.78 -9.12
C LEU A 110 -22.73 2.72 -9.76
N HIS A 111 -22.16 1.73 -10.43
CA HIS A 111 -22.91 0.64 -11.05
C HIS A 111 -23.58 -0.25 -10.00
N GLU A 112 -22.87 -0.60 -8.94
CA GLU A 112 -23.44 -1.35 -7.80
C GLU A 112 -24.56 -0.59 -7.08
N ARG A 113 -24.46 0.73 -6.99
CA ARG A 113 -25.54 1.56 -6.42
C ARG A 113 -26.78 1.62 -7.31
N LYS A 114 -26.63 1.60 -8.65
CA LYS A 114 -27.72 1.63 -9.60
C LYS A 114 -28.42 0.27 -9.74
N HIS A 115 -27.65 -0.79 -9.77
CA HIS A 115 -28.15 -2.14 -9.79
C HIS A 115 -28.07 -2.67 -8.35
N LYS A 116 -29.18 -2.57 -7.60
CA LYS A 116 -29.35 -3.39 -6.40
C LYS A 116 -29.09 -4.82 -6.84
N VAL A 117 -27.92 -5.38 -6.50
CA VAL A 117 -27.66 -6.81 -6.69
C VAL A 117 -28.85 -7.51 -6.05
N SER A 118 -29.61 -8.25 -6.83
CA SER A 118 -30.79 -8.93 -6.32
C SER A 118 -30.34 -9.82 -5.16
N ASP A 119 -31.15 -9.88 -4.10
CA ASP A 119 -30.82 -10.71 -2.93
C ASP A 119 -30.51 -12.15 -3.36
N GLU A 120 -31.13 -12.62 -4.47
CA GLU A 120 -30.86 -13.93 -5.08
C GLU A 120 -29.42 -14.06 -5.64
N ALA A 121 -28.89 -13.07 -6.35
CA ALA A 121 -27.52 -13.10 -6.87
C ALA A 121 -26.48 -13.01 -5.74
N ARG A 122 -26.81 -12.31 -4.66
CA ARG A 122 -25.99 -12.27 -3.44
C ARG A 122 -25.99 -13.63 -2.73
N GLN A 123 -27.17 -14.25 -2.62
CA GLN A 123 -27.31 -15.59 -2.01
C GLN A 123 -26.55 -16.64 -2.83
N GLN A 124 -26.69 -16.65 -4.16
CA GLN A 124 -25.94 -17.56 -5.04
C GLN A 124 -24.41 -17.42 -4.91
N ARG A 125 -23.89 -16.19 -4.75
CA ARG A 125 -22.46 -15.96 -4.47
C ARG A 125 -22.05 -16.51 -3.10
N LEU A 126 -22.86 -16.31 -2.08
CA LEU A 126 -22.59 -16.86 -0.72
C LEU A 126 -22.62 -18.38 -0.73
N ASP A 127 -23.57 -18.99 -1.42
CA ASP A 127 -23.69 -20.43 -1.56
C ASP A 127 -22.52 -21.03 -2.33
N ALA A 128 -22.06 -20.37 -3.40
CA ALA A 128 -20.88 -20.76 -4.15
C ALA A 128 -19.59 -20.71 -3.31
N ILE A 129 -19.44 -19.69 -2.47
CA ILE A 129 -18.30 -19.56 -1.54
C ILE A 129 -18.39 -20.63 -0.44
N ALA A 130 -19.61 -20.91 0.06
CA ALA A 130 -19.82 -21.92 1.10
C ALA A 130 -19.52 -23.36 0.62
N GLN A 131 -19.64 -23.62 -0.69
CA GLN A 131 -19.33 -24.91 -1.32
C GLN A 131 -17.84 -25.10 -1.65
N GLN A 132 -17.03 -24.02 -1.63
CA GLN A 132 -15.58 -24.14 -1.84
C GLN A 132 -14.86 -24.68 -0.61
N ASP A 133 -13.81 -25.47 -0.84
CA ASP A 133 -12.88 -25.84 0.24
C ASP A 133 -12.26 -24.55 0.84
N PRO A 134 -12.41 -24.33 2.14
CA PRO A 134 -11.90 -23.14 2.81
C PRO A 134 -10.40 -22.90 2.60
N GLY A 135 -9.62 -23.98 2.44
CA GLY A 135 -8.17 -23.88 2.19
C GLY A 135 -7.85 -23.42 0.77
N VAL A 136 -8.66 -23.79 -0.22
CA VAL A 136 -8.51 -23.34 -1.61
C VAL A 136 -8.89 -21.86 -1.70
N TYR A 137 -10.03 -21.48 -1.11
CA TYR A 137 -10.48 -20.09 -1.08
C TYR A 137 -9.45 -19.15 -0.43
N GLU A 138 -8.84 -19.55 0.71
CA GLU A 138 -7.79 -18.80 1.39
C GLU A 138 -6.55 -18.62 0.49
N LYS A 139 -6.10 -19.69 -0.16
CA LYS A 139 -4.94 -19.64 -1.09
C LYS A 139 -5.19 -18.71 -2.28
N ASP A 140 -6.36 -18.77 -2.86
CA ASP A 140 -6.72 -17.92 -4.00
C ASP A 140 -6.79 -16.45 -3.59
N LYS A 141 -7.32 -16.16 -2.40
CA LYS A 141 -7.29 -14.81 -1.82
C LYS A 141 -5.87 -14.30 -1.61
N ILE A 142 -5.01 -15.10 -0.97
CA ILE A 142 -3.59 -14.73 -0.75
C ILE A 142 -2.90 -14.46 -2.09
N LYS A 143 -3.08 -15.33 -3.09
CA LYS A 143 -2.48 -15.18 -4.41
C LYS A 143 -2.98 -13.91 -5.13
N GLY A 144 -4.28 -13.65 -5.06
CA GLY A 144 -4.89 -12.43 -5.59
C GLY A 144 -4.31 -11.18 -4.92
N ALA A 145 -4.24 -11.16 -3.60
CA ALA A 145 -3.68 -10.07 -2.82
C ALA A 145 -2.21 -9.79 -3.17
N ILE A 146 -1.37 -10.83 -3.27
CA ILE A 146 0.06 -10.67 -3.65
C ILE A 146 0.19 -10.13 -5.08
N ARG A 147 -0.69 -10.56 -6.01
CA ARG A 147 -0.67 -10.05 -7.39
C ARG A 147 -1.04 -8.57 -7.47
N THR A 148 -2.07 -8.15 -6.74
CA THR A 148 -2.45 -6.73 -6.67
C THR A 148 -1.35 -5.91 -6.01
N ASP A 149 -0.79 -6.39 -4.87
CA ASP A 149 0.34 -5.75 -4.20
C ASP A 149 1.56 -5.58 -5.12
N PHE A 150 1.81 -6.53 -6.04
CA PHE A 150 2.90 -6.39 -7.00
C PHE A 150 2.76 -5.12 -7.84
N ILE A 151 1.56 -4.83 -8.34
CA ILE A 151 1.28 -3.64 -9.16
C ILE A 151 1.44 -2.37 -8.33
N LEU A 152 0.83 -2.33 -7.14
CA LEU A 152 0.92 -1.20 -6.20
C LEU A 152 2.37 -0.97 -5.74
N SER A 153 3.11 -2.05 -5.48
CA SER A 153 4.54 -1.98 -5.14
C SER A 153 5.39 -1.44 -6.28
N ALA A 154 5.12 -1.85 -7.52
CA ALA A 154 5.83 -1.35 -8.70
C ALA A 154 5.64 0.17 -8.85
N GLU A 155 4.44 0.65 -8.57
CA GLU A 155 4.13 2.07 -8.59
C GLU A 155 4.87 2.86 -7.49
N ILE A 156 4.82 2.38 -6.24
CA ILE A 156 5.54 3.03 -5.12
C ILE A 156 7.05 3.07 -5.41
N VAL A 157 7.61 1.98 -5.94
CA VAL A 157 9.02 1.90 -6.34
C VAL A 157 9.32 2.89 -7.46
N ALA A 158 8.45 2.99 -8.48
CA ALA A 158 8.62 3.93 -9.59
C ALA A 158 8.56 5.39 -9.12
N ILE A 159 7.57 5.75 -8.29
CA ILE A 159 7.46 7.10 -7.71
C ILE A 159 8.70 7.44 -6.87
N THR A 160 9.14 6.51 -6.01
CA THR A 160 10.31 6.70 -5.16
C THR A 160 11.57 6.86 -6.01
N LEU A 161 11.75 6.01 -7.02
CA LEU A 161 12.86 6.10 -7.96
C LEU A 161 12.90 7.44 -8.67
N GLY A 162 11.76 7.96 -9.14
CA GLY A 162 11.69 9.28 -9.77
C GLY A 162 12.10 10.43 -8.86
N ILE A 163 11.94 10.29 -7.54
CA ILE A 163 12.38 11.31 -6.57
C ILE A 163 13.90 11.26 -6.38
N VAL A 164 14.50 10.10 -6.47
CA VAL A 164 15.92 9.86 -6.17
C VAL A 164 16.76 9.58 -7.43
N ALA A 165 16.19 9.77 -8.63
CA ALA A 165 16.84 9.41 -9.91
C ALA A 165 18.20 10.10 -10.11
N ASP A 166 18.32 11.36 -9.69
CA ASP A 166 19.55 12.14 -9.81
C ASP A 166 20.52 11.96 -8.62
N ALA A 167 20.14 11.14 -7.62
CA ALA A 167 20.97 10.89 -6.46
C ALA A 167 22.04 9.82 -6.74
N PRO A 168 23.15 9.81 -5.97
CA PRO A 168 24.12 8.72 -6.03
C PRO A 168 23.45 7.34 -5.83
N LEU A 169 23.98 6.31 -6.50
CA LEU A 169 23.41 4.95 -6.47
C LEU A 169 23.19 4.42 -5.05
N LEU A 170 24.12 4.71 -4.13
CA LEU A 170 23.99 4.31 -2.73
C LEU A 170 22.74 4.89 -2.08
N ASN A 171 22.46 6.18 -2.31
CA ASN A 171 21.27 6.86 -1.80
C ASN A 171 20.00 6.26 -2.40
N GLN A 172 20.00 5.97 -3.71
CA GLN A 172 18.88 5.28 -4.37
C GLN A 172 18.60 3.94 -3.70
N VAL A 173 19.63 3.09 -3.49
CA VAL A 173 19.50 1.77 -2.84
C VAL A 173 18.92 1.91 -1.44
N LEU A 174 19.47 2.79 -0.62
CA LEU A 174 19.07 2.96 0.78
C LEU A 174 17.62 3.49 0.89
N ILE A 175 17.27 4.49 0.07
CA ILE A 175 15.93 5.09 0.12
C ILE A 175 14.88 4.13 -0.44
N LEU A 176 15.11 3.50 -1.61
CA LEU A 176 14.16 2.54 -2.16
C LEU A 176 13.94 1.36 -1.20
N SER A 177 15.01 0.79 -0.66
CA SER A 177 14.91 -0.33 0.28
C SER A 177 14.25 0.10 1.59
N GLY A 178 14.58 1.28 2.11
CA GLY A 178 13.96 1.82 3.33
C GLY A 178 12.46 2.06 3.16
N ILE A 179 12.04 2.69 2.07
CA ILE A 179 10.62 2.90 1.74
C ILE A 179 9.91 1.55 1.53
N ALA A 180 10.52 0.61 0.82
CA ALA A 180 9.95 -0.73 0.60
C ALA A 180 9.62 -1.44 1.91
N VAL A 181 10.56 -1.43 2.88
CA VAL A 181 10.36 -2.02 4.21
C VAL A 181 9.32 -1.23 5.00
N LEU A 182 9.44 0.09 5.05
CA LEU A 182 8.54 0.97 5.81
C LEU A 182 7.09 0.82 5.33
N VAL A 183 6.86 0.81 4.01
CA VAL A 183 5.53 0.64 3.43
C VAL A 183 4.99 -0.75 3.74
N THR A 184 5.78 -1.80 3.57
CA THR A 184 5.32 -3.17 3.86
C THR A 184 4.92 -3.32 5.33
N VAL A 185 5.79 -2.89 6.25
CA VAL A 185 5.50 -2.98 7.69
C VAL A 185 4.32 -2.08 8.07
N GLY A 186 4.27 -0.86 7.55
CA GLY A 186 3.20 0.10 7.81
C GLY A 186 1.85 -0.39 7.32
N VAL A 187 1.74 -0.76 6.04
CA VAL A 187 0.46 -1.20 5.44
C VAL A 187 -0.02 -2.49 6.12
N TYR A 188 0.80 -3.55 6.15
CA TYR A 188 0.35 -4.84 6.71
C TYR A 188 0.23 -4.82 8.23
N GLY A 189 0.99 -3.98 8.92
CA GLY A 189 0.79 -3.71 10.35
C GLY A 189 -0.58 -3.08 10.61
N LEU A 190 -0.94 -2.03 9.86
CA LEU A 190 -2.25 -1.39 9.97
C LEU A 190 -3.39 -2.31 9.52
N VAL A 191 -3.22 -3.06 8.42
CA VAL A 191 -4.21 -4.07 7.99
C VAL A 191 -4.44 -5.09 9.11
N GLY A 192 -3.37 -5.59 9.74
CA GLY A 192 -3.48 -6.53 10.86
C GLY A 192 -4.25 -5.94 12.05
N VAL A 193 -4.06 -4.66 12.35
CA VAL A 193 -4.85 -3.96 13.38
C VAL A 193 -6.31 -3.82 12.95
N ILE A 194 -6.57 -3.41 11.71
CA ILE A 194 -7.93 -3.18 11.20
C ILE A 194 -8.76 -4.45 11.22
N VAL A 195 -8.21 -5.58 10.74
CA VAL A 195 -8.93 -6.86 10.72
C VAL A 195 -9.18 -7.40 12.13
N LYS A 196 -8.42 -6.95 13.14
CA LYS A 196 -8.61 -7.32 14.54
C LYS A 196 -9.46 -6.34 15.35
N LEU A 197 -9.85 -5.22 14.79
CA LEU A 197 -10.70 -4.25 15.50
C LEU A 197 -12.05 -4.84 15.92
N ASP A 198 -12.66 -5.66 15.07
CA ASP A 198 -13.93 -6.32 15.37
C ASP A 198 -13.78 -7.34 16.53
N ASP A 199 -12.76 -8.19 16.47
CA ASP A 199 -12.46 -9.16 17.53
C ASP A 199 -12.17 -8.45 18.88
N MET A 200 -11.39 -7.36 18.83
CA MET A 200 -11.12 -6.53 20.01
C MET A 200 -12.41 -5.88 20.54
N GLY A 201 -13.27 -5.42 19.64
CA GLY A 201 -14.58 -4.86 19.97
C GLY A 201 -15.44 -5.87 20.71
N TYR A 202 -15.58 -7.08 20.16
CA TYR A 202 -16.33 -8.17 20.81
C TYR A 202 -15.73 -8.54 22.17
N TRP A 203 -14.42 -8.73 22.26
CA TRP A 203 -13.74 -9.04 23.52
C TRP A 203 -13.95 -7.97 24.61
N LEU A 204 -13.95 -6.68 24.24
CA LEU A 204 -14.19 -5.58 25.16
C LEU A 204 -15.66 -5.53 25.63
N VAL A 205 -16.62 -5.85 24.75
CA VAL A 205 -18.05 -5.88 25.10
C VAL A 205 -18.36 -6.97 26.14
N GLU A 206 -17.62 -8.07 26.18
CA GLU A 206 -17.76 -9.15 27.15
C GLU A 206 -17.21 -8.80 28.54
N LYS A 207 -16.43 -7.73 28.67
CA LYS A 207 -15.86 -7.32 29.96
C LYS A 207 -16.93 -6.77 30.92
N ARG A 208 -16.70 -6.96 32.21
CA ARG A 208 -17.62 -6.48 33.28
C ARG A 208 -17.62 -4.96 33.45
N SER A 209 -16.53 -4.27 33.07
CA SER A 209 -16.40 -2.82 33.19
C SER A 209 -17.30 -2.09 32.18
N ALA A 210 -18.04 -1.10 32.65
CA ALA A 210 -18.90 -0.26 31.82
C ALA A 210 -18.10 0.52 30.75
N LEU A 211 -16.89 0.99 31.12
CA LEU A 211 -15.99 1.67 30.21
C LEU A 211 -15.49 0.74 29.10
N ALA A 212 -15.10 -0.50 29.44
CA ALA A 212 -14.65 -1.49 28.45
C ALA A 212 -15.77 -1.82 27.45
N ARG A 213 -17.00 -2.01 27.93
CA ARG A 213 -18.17 -2.27 27.07
C ARG A 213 -18.49 -1.07 26.17
N GLY A 214 -18.36 0.16 26.68
CA GLY A 214 -18.53 1.37 25.88
C GLY A 214 -17.51 1.47 24.75
N LEU A 215 -16.24 1.24 25.07
CA LEU A 215 -15.16 1.20 24.07
C LEU A 215 -15.34 0.08 23.05
N GLY A 216 -15.75 -1.11 23.48
CA GLY A 216 -16.01 -2.24 22.58
C GLY A 216 -17.11 -1.93 21.58
N LYS A 217 -18.23 -1.35 22.02
CA LYS A 217 -19.31 -0.90 21.13
C LYS A 217 -18.85 0.18 20.16
N ALA A 218 -18.04 1.12 20.63
CA ALA A 218 -17.47 2.18 19.77
C ALA A 218 -16.58 1.55 18.68
N LEU A 219 -15.71 0.60 19.00
CA LEU A 219 -14.85 -0.08 18.03
C LEU A 219 -15.67 -0.82 16.96
N LEU A 220 -16.72 -1.54 17.34
CA LEU A 220 -17.60 -2.27 16.41
C LEU A 220 -18.35 -1.33 15.45
N VAL A 221 -18.61 -0.09 15.87
CA VAL A 221 -19.21 0.92 14.99
C VAL A 221 -18.15 1.59 14.11
N ILE A 222 -16.97 1.86 14.67
CA ILE A 222 -15.89 2.58 13.96
C ILE A 222 -15.26 1.72 12.86
N ALA A 223 -15.07 0.41 13.06
CA ALA A 223 -14.38 -0.45 12.10
C ALA A 223 -15.00 -0.41 10.69
N PRO A 224 -16.33 -0.58 10.48
CA PRO A 224 -16.92 -0.46 9.15
C PRO A 224 -16.82 0.94 8.55
N TRP A 225 -16.88 1.99 9.40
CA TRP A 225 -16.70 3.36 8.95
C TRP A 225 -15.28 3.66 8.51
N LEU A 226 -14.30 3.13 9.25
CA LEU A 226 -12.88 3.25 8.91
C LEU A 226 -12.60 2.67 7.52
N MET A 227 -13.13 1.49 7.21
CA MET A 227 -12.99 0.87 5.88
C MET A 227 -13.59 1.73 4.76
N LYS A 228 -14.78 2.33 5.01
CA LYS A 228 -15.40 3.24 4.04
C LYS A 228 -14.58 4.50 3.81
N ILE A 229 -14.10 5.11 4.89
CA ILE A 229 -13.26 6.33 4.83
C ILE A 229 -11.97 6.03 4.07
N LEU A 230 -11.28 4.93 4.40
CA LEU A 230 -10.06 4.51 3.72
C LEU A 230 -10.30 4.29 2.22
N SER A 231 -11.42 3.66 1.85
CA SER A 231 -11.79 3.45 0.44
C SER A 231 -11.99 4.77 -0.32
N VAL A 232 -12.66 5.74 0.28
CA VAL A 232 -12.88 7.06 -0.34
C VAL A 232 -11.59 7.84 -0.43
N VAL A 233 -10.84 7.92 0.68
CA VAL A 233 -9.55 8.64 0.74
C VAL A 233 -8.54 8.01 -0.21
N GLY A 234 -8.47 6.68 -0.29
CA GLY A 234 -7.61 5.97 -1.24
C GLY A 234 -7.94 6.32 -2.68
N THR A 235 -9.23 6.26 -3.06
CA THR A 235 -9.65 6.63 -4.42
C THR A 235 -9.30 8.08 -4.76
N LEU A 236 -9.49 9.02 -3.84
CA LEU A 236 -9.07 10.41 -4.04
C LEU A 236 -7.54 10.54 -4.18
N ALA A 237 -6.78 9.79 -3.38
CA ALA A 237 -5.33 9.78 -3.45
C ALA A 237 -4.82 9.27 -4.81
N MET A 238 -5.44 8.23 -5.39
CA MET A 238 -5.11 7.74 -6.74
C MET A 238 -5.22 8.84 -7.79
N PHE A 239 -6.31 9.62 -7.78
CA PHE A 239 -6.47 10.74 -8.71
C PHE A 239 -5.47 11.87 -8.46
N LEU A 240 -5.17 12.19 -7.19
CA LEU A 240 -4.22 13.25 -6.85
C LEU A 240 -2.79 12.86 -7.26
N VAL A 241 -2.38 11.64 -7.00
CA VAL A 241 -1.03 11.15 -7.32
C VAL A 241 -0.91 10.90 -8.82
N GLY A 242 -1.80 10.12 -9.42
CA GLY A 242 -1.79 9.81 -10.86
C GLY A 242 -1.92 11.06 -11.72
N GLY A 243 -2.85 11.95 -11.39
CA GLY A 243 -3.01 13.24 -12.06
C GLY A 243 -1.81 14.17 -11.85
N GLY A 244 -1.24 14.21 -10.64
CA GLY A 244 -0.04 14.98 -10.32
C GLY A 244 1.17 14.55 -11.15
N ILE A 245 1.36 13.23 -11.32
CA ILE A 245 2.42 12.69 -12.20
C ILE A 245 2.18 13.13 -13.65
N ALA A 246 0.97 12.92 -14.17
CA ALA A 246 0.63 13.29 -15.53
C ALA A 246 0.90 14.78 -15.81
N VAL A 247 0.46 15.69 -14.94
CA VAL A 247 0.65 17.13 -15.08
C VAL A 247 2.13 17.52 -14.96
N SER A 248 2.84 17.00 -13.96
CA SER A 248 4.24 17.34 -13.69
C SER A 248 5.15 17.00 -14.87
N TYR A 249 4.93 15.85 -15.54
CA TYR A 249 5.78 15.42 -16.65
C TYR A 249 5.32 15.92 -18.03
N THR A 250 4.09 16.39 -18.19
CA THR A 250 3.63 17.05 -19.43
C THR A 250 4.08 18.50 -19.49
N HIS A 251 4.13 19.23 -18.38
CA HIS A 251 4.60 20.63 -18.33
C HIS A 251 6.12 20.80 -18.43
N LEU A 252 6.92 19.77 -18.20
CA LEU A 252 8.39 19.84 -18.35
C LEU A 252 8.87 19.77 -19.82
N ARG A 253 7.96 19.64 -20.80
CA ARG A 253 8.26 19.60 -22.23
C ARG A 253 7.72 20.81 -23.02
N ALA A 254 7.09 21.76 -22.36
CA ALA A 254 6.69 23.04 -22.94
C ALA A 254 7.61 24.17 -22.47
#